data_815727698860c2a6208280f8b2cae976
#
_entry.id   815727698860c2a6208280f8b2cae976
#
_cell.length_a   1.000
_cell.length_b   1.000
_cell.length_c   1.000
_cell.angle_alpha   90.00
_cell.angle_beta   90.00
_cell.angle_gamma   90.00
#
_symmetry.space_group_name_H-M   'P 1'
#
loop_
_entity.id
_entity.type
_entity.pdbx_description
1 polymer ?
#
loop_
_entity_poly.entity_id
_entity_poly.type
_entity_poly.pdbx_seq_one_letter_code
_entity_poly.pdbx_strand_id
1 'polypeptide(L)'
;VTRPKLIATDLDGTIVNHDGRISDRTVAAFTRARDLGVEVFFVTGRPPRWMPEIREAFGFGQAICGNGAMLYDLMNDKVLEEWLIEVEEQYETVNRLRKAIPQVSFAVESHNYFHREKAYIPRWDIGLDNIGVNTIEEAIKAPALKMLARCSQQNLSSDEMLEIALIELEGLVTVTHSNPHDSLLEISALGVSKGATLARMAERLGIGAADCVSFGDNPNDFSMLEWAGRSYAMASGHPDGAKYAKSIAGPCEEDGVAIAIEALLDLPLA
;
A
#
# COMPACT_ATOMS: atom_id res chain seq x y z
N VAL A 1 10.07 -26.85 5.69
CA VAL A 1 9.97 -25.47 5.23
C VAL A 1 10.98 -25.28 4.12
N THR A 2 10.53 -24.78 2.98
CA THR A 2 11.33 -24.63 1.76
C THR A 2 11.55 -23.14 1.44
N ARG A 3 12.49 -22.85 0.53
CA ARG A 3 12.73 -21.49 0.02
C ARG A 3 11.42 -20.95 -0.60
N PRO A 4 11.09 -19.66 -0.38
CA PRO A 4 9.92 -19.06 -1.04
C PRO A 4 10.12 -18.98 -2.55
N LYS A 5 9.00 -19.00 -3.28
CA LYS A 5 8.98 -18.74 -4.73
C LYS A 5 8.62 -17.27 -5.02
N LEU A 6 7.98 -16.59 -4.07
CA LEU A 6 7.58 -15.19 -4.19
C LEU A 6 7.81 -14.46 -2.87
N ILE A 7 8.38 -13.27 -2.95
CA ILE A 7 8.51 -12.32 -1.84
C ILE A 7 7.78 -11.04 -2.23
N ALA A 8 6.85 -10.60 -1.38
CA ALA A 8 6.15 -9.34 -1.49
C ALA A 8 6.48 -8.46 -0.28
N THR A 9 6.75 -7.19 -0.51
CA THR A 9 7.07 -6.24 0.56
C THR A 9 6.34 -4.93 0.36
N ASP A 10 5.84 -4.37 1.46
CA ASP A 10 5.56 -2.95 1.51
C ASP A 10 6.87 -2.14 1.43
N LEU A 11 6.77 -0.83 1.25
CA LEU A 11 7.89 0.09 1.12
C LEU A 11 8.11 0.90 2.41
N ASP A 12 7.24 1.84 2.67
CA ASP A 12 7.39 2.88 3.71
C ASP A 12 7.23 2.30 5.11
N GLY A 13 8.28 2.36 5.94
CA GLY A 13 8.28 1.74 7.28
C GLY A 13 8.61 0.24 7.25
N THR A 14 8.73 -0.36 6.06
CA THR A 14 9.06 -1.79 5.90
C THR A 14 10.47 -1.97 5.34
N ILE A 15 10.78 -1.41 4.16
CA ILE A 15 12.12 -1.43 3.54
C ILE A 15 12.67 -0.03 3.23
N VAL A 16 11.82 0.97 3.23
CA VAL A 16 12.19 2.38 3.15
C VAL A 16 12.07 2.97 4.56
N ASN A 17 13.17 3.43 5.12
CA ASN A 17 13.21 3.99 6.47
C ASN A 17 12.61 5.40 6.52
N HIS A 18 12.51 5.97 7.73
CA HIS A 18 11.94 7.30 7.95
C HIS A 18 12.68 8.44 7.22
N ASP A 19 13.97 8.23 6.87
CA ASP A 19 14.77 9.18 6.11
C ASP A 19 14.58 9.02 4.60
N GLY A 20 13.71 8.11 4.15
CA GLY A 20 13.48 7.80 2.73
C GLY A 20 14.58 6.93 2.11
N ARG A 21 15.45 6.30 2.90
CA ARG A 21 16.57 5.49 2.40
C ARG A 21 16.26 3.99 2.48
N ILE A 22 16.85 3.26 1.57
CA ILE A 22 16.88 1.79 1.56
C ILE A 22 18.32 1.37 1.85
N SER A 23 18.52 0.47 2.81
CA SER A 23 19.87 0.03 3.15
C SER A 23 20.50 -0.83 2.05
N ASP A 24 21.83 -0.78 1.93
CA ASP A 24 22.60 -1.65 1.00
C ASP A 24 22.34 -3.14 1.31
N ARG A 25 22.14 -3.50 2.57
CA ARG A 25 21.84 -4.88 2.98
C ARG A 25 20.46 -5.31 2.44
N THR A 26 19.46 -4.45 2.55
CA THR A 26 18.13 -4.72 1.99
C THR A 26 18.19 -4.92 0.48
N VAL A 27 18.89 -4.04 -0.24
CA VAL A 27 19.08 -4.18 -1.69
C VAL A 27 19.79 -5.50 -2.01
N ALA A 28 20.86 -5.85 -1.27
CA ALA A 28 21.60 -7.10 -1.48
C ALA A 28 20.74 -8.35 -1.21
N ALA A 29 19.91 -8.35 -0.17
CA ALA A 29 19.02 -9.47 0.17
C ALA A 29 17.97 -9.73 -0.94
N PHE A 30 17.31 -8.68 -1.44
CA PHE A 30 16.38 -8.80 -2.56
C PHE A 30 17.05 -9.17 -3.88
N THR A 31 18.26 -8.65 -4.13
CA THR A 31 19.07 -9.03 -5.31
C THR A 31 19.38 -10.52 -5.27
N ARG A 32 19.82 -11.04 -4.12
CA ARG A 32 20.07 -12.47 -3.92
C ARG A 32 18.79 -13.30 -4.13
N ALA A 33 17.62 -12.82 -3.66
CA ALA A 33 16.36 -13.50 -3.88
C ALA A 33 16.06 -13.65 -5.37
N ARG A 34 16.14 -12.54 -6.12
CA ARG A 34 15.99 -12.53 -7.58
C ARG A 34 16.96 -13.50 -8.28
N ASP A 35 18.23 -13.45 -7.92
CA ASP A 35 19.27 -14.27 -8.55
C ASP A 35 19.06 -15.78 -8.29
N LEU A 36 18.32 -16.11 -7.23
CA LEU A 36 17.88 -17.48 -6.91
C LEU A 36 16.52 -17.84 -7.53
N GLY A 37 15.97 -16.98 -8.41
CA GLY A 37 14.71 -17.22 -9.12
C GLY A 37 13.46 -16.98 -8.29
N VAL A 38 13.55 -16.20 -7.21
CA VAL A 38 12.38 -15.78 -6.40
C VAL A 38 11.75 -14.56 -7.04
N GLU A 39 10.44 -14.61 -7.28
CA GLU A 39 9.69 -13.46 -7.77
C GLU A 39 9.60 -12.37 -6.68
N VAL A 40 9.75 -11.11 -7.08
CA VAL A 40 9.72 -9.96 -6.16
C VAL A 40 8.62 -8.98 -6.55
N PHE A 41 7.75 -8.68 -5.59
CA PHE A 41 6.71 -7.65 -5.72
C PHE A 41 6.91 -6.56 -4.66
N PHE A 42 6.96 -5.32 -5.11
CA PHE A 42 6.88 -4.12 -4.27
C PHE A 42 5.41 -3.69 -4.18
N VAL A 43 4.79 -3.79 -3.01
CA VAL A 43 3.34 -3.63 -2.83
C VAL A 43 3.07 -2.41 -1.94
N THR A 44 2.63 -1.31 -2.53
CA THR A 44 2.65 -0.01 -1.86
C THR A 44 1.36 0.80 -2.02
N GLY A 45 1.12 1.72 -1.09
CA GLY A 45 0.14 2.79 -1.23
C GLY A 45 0.57 3.92 -2.17
N ARG A 46 1.85 3.97 -2.54
CA ARG A 46 2.39 5.00 -3.44
C ARG A 46 1.76 4.94 -4.83
N PRO A 47 1.55 6.09 -5.49
CA PRO A 47 1.24 6.13 -6.91
C PRO A 47 2.49 5.84 -7.75
N PRO A 48 2.34 5.44 -9.05
CA PRO A 48 3.48 5.13 -9.93
C PRO A 48 4.54 6.23 -10.03
N ARG A 49 4.15 7.50 -9.99
CA ARG A 49 5.08 8.64 -10.07
C ARG A 49 6.09 8.71 -8.90
N TRP A 50 5.87 7.95 -7.82
CA TRP A 50 6.79 7.86 -6.67
C TRP A 50 7.63 6.58 -6.69
N MET A 51 7.63 5.83 -7.79
CA MET A 51 8.39 4.60 -7.94
C MET A 51 9.78 4.73 -8.57
N PRO A 52 10.21 5.88 -9.14
CA PRO A 52 11.54 5.98 -9.76
C PRO A 52 12.70 5.62 -8.81
N GLU A 53 12.63 6.01 -7.53
CA GLU A 53 13.65 5.68 -6.53
C GLU A 53 13.73 4.17 -6.25
N ILE A 54 12.61 3.45 -6.28
CA ILE A 54 12.58 2.00 -6.10
C ILE A 54 13.18 1.31 -7.32
N ARG A 55 12.87 1.80 -8.52
CA ARG A 55 13.50 1.33 -9.76
C ARG A 55 15.00 1.53 -9.75
N GLU A 56 15.47 2.70 -9.29
CA GLU A 56 16.89 3.02 -9.22
C GLU A 56 17.61 2.14 -8.19
N ALA A 57 17.00 1.91 -7.03
CA ALA A 57 17.61 1.09 -5.97
C ALA A 57 17.73 -0.39 -6.35
N PHE A 58 16.70 -0.98 -6.94
CA PHE A 58 16.65 -2.41 -7.19
C PHE A 58 16.96 -2.81 -8.64
N GLY A 59 16.47 -2.08 -9.63
CA GLY A 59 16.66 -2.41 -11.04
C GLY A 59 15.94 -3.69 -11.50
N PHE A 60 14.95 -4.17 -10.75
CA PHE A 60 14.11 -5.35 -11.06
C PHE A 60 12.81 -5.36 -10.25
N GLY A 61 11.95 -6.34 -10.50
CA GLY A 61 10.70 -6.56 -9.78
C GLY A 61 9.50 -5.93 -10.46
N GLN A 62 8.33 -6.25 -9.95
CA GLN A 62 7.06 -5.64 -10.33
C GLN A 62 6.50 -4.85 -9.16
N ALA A 63 5.70 -3.83 -9.44
CA ALA A 63 5.07 -3.05 -8.40
C ALA A 63 3.54 -3.19 -8.43
N ILE A 64 2.94 -3.28 -7.25
CA ILE A 64 1.52 -3.15 -7.03
C ILE A 64 1.34 -1.82 -6.30
N CYS A 65 0.82 -0.81 -7.01
CA CYS A 65 0.67 0.57 -6.53
C CYS A 65 -0.76 0.86 -6.05
N GLY A 66 -0.92 1.98 -5.32
CA GLY A 66 -2.23 2.46 -4.90
C GLY A 66 -3.01 1.47 -4.03
N ASN A 67 -2.33 0.75 -3.11
CA ASN A 67 -2.93 -0.28 -2.25
C ASN A 67 -3.58 -1.44 -3.01
N GLY A 68 -3.07 -1.78 -4.18
CA GLY A 68 -3.60 -2.86 -5.00
C GLY A 68 -4.34 -2.39 -6.26
N ALA A 69 -4.58 -1.10 -6.40
CA ALA A 69 -5.38 -0.57 -7.50
C ALA A 69 -4.67 -0.59 -8.87
N MET A 70 -3.37 -0.86 -8.90
CA MET A 70 -2.59 -0.83 -10.14
C MET A 70 -1.46 -1.84 -10.14
N LEU A 71 -1.35 -2.63 -11.20
CA LEU A 71 -0.15 -3.39 -11.52
C LEU A 71 0.76 -2.54 -12.43
N TYR A 72 2.01 -2.39 -12.04
CA TYR A 72 2.95 -1.49 -12.68
C TYR A 72 4.28 -2.18 -12.99
N ASP A 73 4.68 -2.13 -14.26
CA ASP A 73 5.99 -2.57 -14.70
C ASP A 73 7.03 -1.51 -14.31
N LEU A 74 7.76 -1.80 -13.25
CA LEU A 74 8.73 -0.89 -12.67
C LEU A 74 9.86 -0.55 -13.64
N MET A 75 10.28 -1.50 -14.48
CA MET A 75 11.42 -1.32 -15.38
C MET A 75 11.07 -0.55 -16.63
N ASN A 76 9.88 -0.78 -17.17
CA ASN A 76 9.44 -0.14 -18.41
C ASN A 76 8.58 1.12 -18.17
N ASP A 77 8.38 1.52 -16.92
CA ASP A 77 7.57 2.68 -16.53
C ASP A 77 6.16 2.61 -17.16
N LYS A 78 5.50 1.46 -16.97
CA LYS A 78 4.24 1.17 -17.67
C LYS A 78 3.20 0.60 -16.74
N VAL A 79 2.00 1.17 -16.78
CA VAL A 79 0.81 0.57 -16.19
C VAL A 79 0.42 -0.67 -17.00
N LEU A 80 0.28 -1.81 -16.33
CA LEU A 80 -0.13 -3.06 -16.93
C LEU A 80 -1.61 -3.32 -16.77
N GLU A 81 -2.16 -3.08 -15.57
CA GLU A 81 -3.57 -3.25 -15.24
C GLU A 81 -3.99 -2.28 -14.15
N GLU A 82 -5.30 -1.99 -14.10
CA GLU A 82 -5.89 -1.06 -13.14
C GLU A 82 -7.23 -1.56 -12.63
N TRP A 83 -7.55 -1.22 -11.40
CA TRP A 83 -8.82 -1.47 -10.72
C TRP A 83 -9.23 -0.17 -10.04
N LEU A 84 -10.01 0.64 -10.75
CA LEU A 84 -10.30 2.02 -10.38
C LEU A 84 -11.65 2.13 -9.66
N ILE A 85 -11.80 3.17 -8.86
CA ILE A 85 -13.06 3.57 -8.25
C ILE A 85 -13.88 4.32 -9.30
N GLU A 86 -15.06 3.84 -9.64
CA GLU A 86 -15.93 4.49 -10.61
C GLU A 86 -16.46 5.85 -10.09
N VAL A 87 -16.85 6.71 -11.00
CA VAL A 87 -17.28 8.08 -10.67
C VAL A 87 -18.46 8.08 -9.69
N GLU A 88 -19.43 7.22 -9.90
CA GLU A 88 -20.61 7.09 -9.03
C GLU A 88 -20.23 6.64 -7.62
N GLU A 89 -19.29 5.69 -7.51
CA GLU A 89 -18.76 5.21 -6.22
C GLU A 89 -18.02 6.32 -5.48
N GLN A 90 -17.25 7.14 -6.19
CA GLN A 90 -16.55 8.29 -5.62
C GLN A 90 -17.56 9.29 -5.01
N TYR A 91 -18.61 9.65 -5.74
CA TYR A 91 -19.66 10.57 -5.24
C TYR A 91 -20.38 10.00 -4.01
N GLU A 92 -20.75 8.73 -4.05
CA GLU A 92 -21.44 8.10 -2.93
C GLU A 92 -20.52 7.97 -1.69
N THR A 93 -19.26 7.65 -1.89
CA THR A 93 -18.24 7.64 -0.83
C THR A 93 -18.14 9.00 -0.14
N VAL A 94 -18.01 10.07 -0.91
CA VAL A 94 -17.96 11.45 -0.39
C VAL A 94 -19.24 11.78 0.40
N ASN A 95 -20.41 11.46 -0.16
CA ASN A 95 -21.71 11.74 0.46
C ASN A 95 -21.87 11.03 1.82
N ARG A 96 -21.53 9.74 1.90
CA ARG A 96 -21.64 8.96 3.14
C ARG A 96 -20.64 9.42 4.19
N LEU A 97 -19.37 9.58 3.83
CA LEU A 97 -18.34 9.99 4.79
C LEU A 97 -18.57 11.41 5.31
N ARG A 98 -19.04 12.37 4.49
CA ARG A 98 -19.38 13.72 4.99
C ARG A 98 -20.50 13.73 6.00
N LYS A 99 -21.46 12.81 5.89
CA LYS A 99 -22.53 12.66 6.88
C LYS A 99 -22.02 12.08 8.18
N ALA A 100 -21.16 11.08 8.11
CA ALA A 100 -20.62 10.38 9.27
C ALA A 100 -19.49 11.18 9.96
N ILE A 101 -18.66 11.86 9.18
CA ILE A 101 -17.53 12.67 9.63
C ILE A 101 -17.62 14.06 9.00
N PRO A 102 -18.43 14.99 9.56
CA PRO A 102 -18.76 16.27 8.90
C PRO A 102 -17.59 17.17 8.53
N GLN A 103 -16.42 17.00 9.18
CA GLN A 103 -15.22 17.82 8.92
C GLN A 103 -14.19 17.10 8.04
N VAL A 104 -14.55 15.97 7.43
CA VAL A 104 -13.68 15.26 6.52
C VAL A 104 -13.46 16.06 5.23
N SER A 105 -12.24 16.08 4.76
CA SER A 105 -11.85 16.67 3.48
C SER A 105 -11.24 15.60 2.59
N PHE A 106 -11.38 15.76 1.28
CA PHE A 106 -11.04 14.73 0.32
C PHE A 106 -9.92 15.15 -0.63
N ALA A 107 -9.21 14.13 -1.10
CA ALA A 107 -8.39 14.19 -2.29
C ALA A 107 -8.62 12.95 -3.15
N VAL A 108 -8.35 13.07 -4.45
CA VAL A 108 -8.48 12.01 -5.44
C VAL A 108 -7.16 11.86 -6.16
N GLU A 109 -6.64 10.64 -6.16
CA GLU A 109 -5.42 10.26 -6.83
C GLU A 109 -5.76 9.64 -8.18
N SER A 110 -5.27 10.26 -9.25
CA SER A 110 -5.26 9.72 -10.59
C SER A 110 -3.80 9.43 -11.00
N HIS A 111 -3.52 8.82 -12.15
CA HIS A 111 -2.17 8.42 -12.57
C HIS A 111 -1.08 9.48 -12.34
N ASN A 112 -1.31 10.67 -12.89
CA ASN A 112 -0.33 11.75 -12.88
C ASN A 112 -0.87 13.00 -12.18
N TYR A 113 -2.03 12.92 -11.56
CA TYR A 113 -2.68 14.08 -11.00
C TYR A 113 -3.28 13.78 -9.62
N PHE A 114 -3.06 14.72 -8.72
CA PHE A 114 -3.60 14.72 -7.38
C PHE A 114 -4.55 15.89 -7.22
N HIS A 115 -5.85 15.60 -7.22
CA HIS A 115 -6.87 16.60 -6.94
C HIS A 115 -7.19 16.63 -5.45
N ARG A 116 -7.37 17.78 -4.87
CA ARG A 116 -7.73 17.92 -3.46
C ARG A 116 -8.72 19.05 -3.21
N GLU A 117 -9.45 18.95 -2.13
CA GLU A 117 -10.13 20.10 -1.54
C GLU A 117 -9.12 21.08 -0.93
N LYS A 118 -9.45 22.38 -0.91
CA LYS A 118 -8.66 23.38 -0.20
C LYS A 118 -8.49 23.06 1.28
N ALA A 119 -9.52 22.43 1.89
CA ALA A 119 -9.50 21.99 3.28
C ALA A 119 -8.61 20.75 3.53
N TYR A 120 -8.29 19.98 2.49
CA TYR A 120 -7.37 18.86 2.59
C TYR A 120 -5.94 19.36 2.67
N ILE A 121 -5.29 19.22 3.81
CA ILE A 121 -3.91 19.63 4.04
C ILE A 121 -3.00 18.42 3.81
N PRO A 122 -2.27 18.35 2.68
CA PRO A 122 -1.32 17.27 2.44
C PRO A 122 -0.12 17.38 3.38
N ARG A 123 0.51 16.24 3.66
CA ARG A 123 1.76 16.21 4.47
C ARG A 123 3.03 16.14 3.62
N TRP A 124 2.90 16.15 2.30
CA TRP A 124 4.01 16.17 1.34
C TRP A 124 3.84 17.32 0.38
N ASP A 125 4.91 17.66 -0.31
CA ASP A 125 4.87 18.68 -1.34
C ASP A 125 4.08 18.20 -2.56
N ILE A 126 3.00 18.88 -2.87
CA ILE A 126 2.12 18.60 -4.01
C ILE A 126 2.28 19.61 -5.14
N GLY A 127 3.26 20.51 -5.02
CA GLY A 127 3.48 21.63 -5.94
C GLY A 127 2.61 22.86 -5.66
N LEU A 128 3.16 24.02 -5.95
CA LEU A 128 2.51 25.32 -5.69
C LEU A 128 1.27 25.55 -6.56
N ASP A 129 1.20 24.89 -7.72
CA ASP A 129 0.09 25.06 -8.67
C ASP A 129 -1.18 24.29 -8.25
N ASN A 130 -1.08 23.40 -7.27
CA ASN A 130 -2.23 22.64 -6.76
C ASN A 130 -2.99 23.44 -5.68
N ILE A 131 -3.74 24.43 -6.12
CA ILE A 131 -4.52 25.31 -5.24
C ILE A 131 -5.68 24.56 -4.54
N GLY A 132 -6.17 23.47 -5.14
CA GLY A 132 -7.32 22.73 -4.69
C GLY A 132 -8.68 23.35 -5.09
N VAL A 133 -9.71 22.53 -5.04
CA VAL A 133 -11.11 22.90 -5.32
C VAL A 133 -11.86 23.21 -4.02
N ASN A 134 -13.05 23.79 -4.10
CA ASN A 134 -13.85 24.02 -2.87
C ASN A 134 -14.43 22.72 -2.36
N THR A 135 -14.98 21.90 -3.25
CA THR A 135 -15.47 20.56 -2.95
C THR A 135 -14.90 19.56 -3.96
N ILE A 136 -14.61 18.34 -3.51
CA ILE A 136 -13.94 17.34 -4.37
C ILE A 136 -14.80 16.93 -5.56
N GLU A 137 -16.11 17.07 -5.46
CA GLU A 137 -17.06 16.80 -6.55
C GLU A 137 -16.79 17.67 -7.79
N GLU A 138 -16.21 18.85 -7.62
CA GLU A 138 -15.77 19.68 -8.75
C GLU A 138 -14.65 18.99 -9.58
N ALA A 139 -13.86 18.15 -8.94
CA ALA A 139 -12.70 17.47 -9.54
C ALA A 139 -13.00 16.03 -9.99
N ILE A 140 -14.02 15.37 -9.46
CA ILE A 140 -14.40 14.01 -9.87
C ILE A 140 -15.00 14.04 -11.28
N LYS A 141 -14.23 13.59 -12.28
CA LYS A 141 -14.61 13.59 -13.69
C LYS A 141 -14.34 12.24 -14.38
N ALA A 142 -13.58 11.36 -13.74
CA ALA A 142 -13.16 10.08 -14.27
C ALA A 142 -12.94 9.08 -13.13
N PRO A 143 -12.85 7.77 -13.41
CA PRO A 143 -12.43 6.78 -12.43
C PRO A 143 -11.09 7.14 -11.81
N ALA A 144 -10.89 6.80 -10.52
CA ALA A 144 -9.75 7.18 -9.72
C ALA A 144 -8.96 5.96 -9.22
N LEU A 145 -7.63 6.12 -9.11
CA LEU A 145 -6.75 5.11 -8.55
C LEU A 145 -7.06 4.88 -7.06
N LYS A 146 -7.17 5.95 -6.32
CA LYS A 146 -7.64 5.95 -4.92
C LYS A 146 -8.21 7.30 -4.52
N MET A 147 -9.00 7.28 -3.47
CA MET A 147 -9.42 8.49 -2.76
C MET A 147 -8.72 8.55 -1.40
N LEU A 148 -8.53 9.75 -0.92
CA LEU A 148 -8.02 10.05 0.41
C LEU A 148 -9.06 10.87 1.17
N ALA A 149 -9.33 10.50 2.42
CA ALA A 149 -10.23 11.23 3.29
C ALA A 149 -9.48 11.61 4.57
N ARG A 150 -9.36 12.91 4.86
CA ARG A 150 -8.57 13.44 5.97
C ARG A 150 -9.39 14.32 6.88
N CYS A 151 -9.18 14.16 8.17
CA CYS A 151 -9.80 14.98 9.21
C CYS A 151 -8.75 15.86 9.91
N SER A 152 -8.32 16.92 9.26
CA SER A 152 -7.16 17.75 9.70
C SER A 152 -7.42 18.56 10.97
N GLN A 153 -8.69 18.77 11.37
CA GLN A 153 -9.09 19.60 12.51
C GLN A 153 -9.74 18.81 13.64
N GLN A 154 -9.87 17.51 13.52
CA GLN A 154 -10.47 16.67 14.54
C GLN A 154 -9.44 15.78 15.22
N ASN A 155 -9.74 15.44 16.49
CA ASN A 155 -8.93 14.51 17.28
C ASN A 155 -9.30 13.04 17.00
N LEU A 156 -9.69 12.71 15.76
CA LEU A 156 -9.89 11.33 15.35
C LEU A 156 -8.59 10.77 14.80
N SER A 157 -8.16 9.64 15.33
CA SER A 157 -7.08 8.83 14.74
C SER A 157 -7.54 8.20 13.42
N SER A 158 -6.60 7.70 12.63
CA SER A 158 -6.95 6.93 11.41
C SER A 158 -7.72 5.66 11.76
N ASP A 159 -7.42 5.02 12.90
CA ASP A 159 -8.15 3.82 13.38
C ASP A 159 -9.61 4.15 13.68
N GLU A 160 -9.88 5.22 14.42
CA GLU A 160 -11.26 5.65 14.72
C GLU A 160 -12.03 6.04 13.46
N MET A 161 -11.37 6.71 12.51
CA MET A 161 -11.97 7.01 11.21
C MET A 161 -12.26 5.73 10.41
N LEU A 162 -11.37 4.73 10.48
CA LEU A 162 -11.53 3.46 9.78
C LEU A 162 -12.72 2.68 10.34
N GLU A 163 -12.90 2.61 11.66
CA GLU A 163 -14.07 1.96 12.29
C GLU A 163 -15.39 2.56 11.78
N ILE A 164 -15.48 3.88 11.69
CA ILE A 164 -16.66 4.56 11.13
C ILE A 164 -16.84 4.21 9.64
N ALA A 165 -15.77 4.31 8.87
CA ALA A 165 -15.82 4.13 7.43
C ALA A 165 -16.16 2.69 7.01
N LEU A 166 -15.70 1.68 7.77
CA LEU A 166 -16.04 0.28 7.50
C LEU A 166 -17.56 0.01 7.62
N ILE A 167 -18.26 0.73 8.48
CA ILE A 167 -19.71 0.63 8.62
C ILE A 167 -20.41 1.41 7.49
N GLU A 168 -20.02 2.67 7.30
CA GLU A 168 -20.71 3.57 6.38
C GLU A 168 -20.49 3.23 4.90
N LEU A 169 -19.35 2.63 4.57
CA LEU A 169 -18.97 2.32 3.19
C LEU A 169 -19.01 0.81 2.88
N GLU A 170 -19.64 0.01 3.76
CA GLU A 170 -19.79 -1.43 3.53
C GLU A 170 -20.41 -1.73 2.16
N GLY A 171 -19.77 -2.61 1.39
CA GLY A 171 -20.23 -3.03 0.07
C GLY A 171 -20.08 -1.98 -1.04
N LEU A 172 -19.52 -0.80 -0.76
CA LEU A 172 -19.30 0.26 -1.75
C LEU A 172 -17.85 0.34 -2.21
N VAL A 173 -16.92 0.39 -1.28
CA VAL A 173 -15.47 0.54 -1.54
C VAL A 173 -14.67 -0.24 -0.49
N THR A 174 -13.37 -0.37 -0.70
CA THR A 174 -12.42 -0.90 0.29
C THR A 174 -11.72 0.26 0.98
N VAL A 175 -11.69 0.24 2.32
CA VAL A 175 -11.09 1.31 3.12
C VAL A 175 -9.97 0.76 3.98
N THR A 176 -8.89 1.52 4.10
CA THR A 176 -7.74 1.24 4.96
C THR A 176 -7.01 2.51 5.35
N HIS A 177 -5.89 2.40 6.04
CA HIS A 177 -4.93 3.49 6.24
C HIS A 177 -3.50 2.94 6.35
N SER A 178 -2.53 3.81 6.19
CA SER A 178 -1.09 3.51 6.27
C SER A 178 -0.38 4.22 7.43
N ASN A 179 -1.10 4.95 8.27
CA ASN A 179 -0.55 5.61 9.45
C ASN A 179 -1.66 5.91 10.46
N PRO A 180 -1.60 5.36 11.69
CA PRO A 180 -2.64 5.56 12.71
C PRO A 180 -2.76 7.01 13.20
N HIS A 181 -1.70 7.82 13.06
CA HIS A 181 -1.63 9.19 13.61
C HIS A 181 -1.95 10.29 12.59
N ASP A 182 -2.32 9.93 11.36
CA ASP A 182 -2.49 10.90 10.26
C ASP A 182 -3.91 11.42 10.10
N SER A 183 -4.87 10.89 10.86
CA SER A 183 -6.30 11.17 10.64
C SER A 183 -6.68 11.02 9.17
N LEU A 184 -6.21 9.97 8.54
CA LEU A 184 -6.25 9.74 7.10
C LEU A 184 -6.80 8.34 6.79
N LEU A 185 -7.77 8.28 5.89
CA LEU A 185 -8.20 7.05 5.23
C LEU A 185 -7.70 7.01 3.79
N GLU A 186 -7.39 5.81 3.33
CA GLU A 186 -7.11 5.46 1.95
C GLU A 186 -8.19 4.53 1.43
N ILE A 187 -8.80 4.89 0.31
CA ILE A 187 -10.00 4.25 -0.23
C ILE A 187 -9.69 3.76 -1.64
N SER A 188 -9.98 2.50 -1.89
CA SER A 188 -9.81 1.81 -3.18
C SER A 188 -11.14 1.23 -3.66
N ALA A 189 -11.20 0.80 -4.92
CA ALA A 189 -12.37 0.10 -5.44
C ALA A 189 -12.71 -1.14 -4.60
N LEU A 190 -13.97 -1.53 -4.58
CA LEU A 190 -14.45 -2.67 -3.79
C LEU A 190 -13.68 -3.95 -4.11
N GLY A 191 -13.18 -4.62 -3.06
CA GLY A 191 -12.38 -5.84 -3.18
C GLY A 191 -10.94 -5.62 -3.63
N VAL A 192 -10.51 -4.38 -3.84
CA VAL A 192 -9.11 -4.04 -4.15
C VAL A 192 -8.35 -3.82 -2.85
N SER A 193 -7.27 -4.56 -2.67
CA SER A 193 -6.34 -4.42 -1.54
C SER A 193 -4.96 -4.95 -1.95
N LYS A 194 -3.93 -4.65 -1.16
CA LYS A 194 -2.58 -5.19 -1.38
C LYS A 194 -2.60 -6.72 -1.49
N GLY A 195 -3.31 -7.40 -0.58
CA GLY A 195 -3.41 -8.86 -0.56
C GLY A 195 -4.21 -9.43 -1.73
N ALA A 196 -5.34 -8.83 -2.09
CA ALA A 196 -6.19 -9.34 -3.17
C ALA A 196 -5.47 -9.27 -4.53
N THR A 197 -4.77 -8.17 -4.81
CA THR A 197 -4.02 -8.03 -6.06
C THR A 197 -2.77 -8.90 -6.06
N LEU A 198 -2.05 -9.01 -4.94
CA LEU A 198 -0.92 -9.93 -4.82
C LEU A 198 -1.35 -11.39 -5.06
N ALA A 199 -2.46 -11.83 -4.46
CA ALA A 199 -3.00 -13.18 -4.66
C ALA A 199 -3.29 -13.46 -6.14
N ARG A 200 -3.91 -12.50 -6.83
CA ARG A 200 -4.19 -12.60 -8.28
C ARG A 200 -2.91 -12.72 -9.12
N MET A 201 -1.86 -11.98 -8.74
CA MET A 201 -0.57 -12.06 -9.44
C MET A 201 0.14 -13.40 -9.18
N ALA A 202 0.15 -13.86 -7.95
CA ALA A 202 0.70 -15.17 -7.58
C ALA A 202 -0.01 -16.32 -8.33
N GLU A 203 -1.33 -16.27 -8.42
CA GLU A 203 -2.13 -17.25 -9.19
C GLU A 203 -1.73 -17.29 -10.67
N ARG A 204 -1.54 -16.12 -11.30
CA ARG A 204 -1.07 -16.03 -12.70
C ARG A 204 0.31 -16.64 -12.93
N LEU A 205 1.16 -16.59 -11.91
CA LEU A 205 2.49 -17.20 -11.93
C LEU A 205 2.46 -18.69 -11.54
N GLY A 206 1.30 -19.24 -11.18
CA GLY A 206 1.18 -20.60 -10.69
C GLY A 206 1.79 -20.82 -9.30
N ILE A 207 1.93 -19.75 -8.49
CA ILE A 207 2.52 -19.78 -7.16
C ILE A 207 1.41 -19.75 -6.11
N GLY A 208 1.33 -20.78 -5.28
CA GLY A 208 0.36 -20.83 -4.18
C GLY A 208 0.79 -19.98 -2.99
N ALA A 209 -0.18 -19.54 -2.18
CA ALA A 209 0.07 -18.73 -0.98
C ALA A 209 1.12 -19.36 -0.04
N ALA A 210 1.17 -20.70 0.07
CA ALA A 210 2.13 -21.43 0.89
C ALA A 210 3.61 -21.19 0.51
N ASP A 211 3.87 -20.86 -0.76
CA ASP A 211 5.19 -20.56 -1.30
C ASP A 211 5.52 -19.06 -1.30
N CYS A 212 4.59 -18.23 -0.80
CA CYS A 212 4.72 -16.78 -0.73
C CYS A 212 5.15 -16.31 0.65
N VAL A 213 5.93 -15.24 0.66
CA VAL A 213 6.32 -14.49 1.86
C VAL A 213 5.89 -13.04 1.69
N SER A 214 5.36 -12.42 2.75
CA SER A 214 5.04 -10.98 2.73
C SER A 214 5.57 -10.26 3.96
N PHE A 215 5.87 -8.95 3.76
CA PHE A 215 6.32 -8.01 4.80
C PHE A 215 5.49 -6.74 4.75
N GLY A 216 5.12 -6.21 5.92
CA GLY A 216 4.35 -4.98 6.02
C GLY A 216 4.29 -4.44 7.45
N ASP A 217 3.87 -3.20 7.60
CA ASP A 217 3.90 -2.51 8.89
C ASP A 217 2.56 -1.89 9.32
N ASN A 218 1.62 -1.65 8.40
CA ASN A 218 0.39 -0.90 8.68
C ASN A 218 -0.89 -1.65 8.21
N PRO A 219 -2.09 -1.16 8.58
CA PRO A 219 -3.36 -1.81 8.24
C PRO A 219 -3.59 -2.08 6.76
N ASN A 220 -3.08 -1.25 5.85
CA ASN A 220 -3.14 -1.52 4.42
C ASN A 220 -2.36 -2.79 3.98
N ASP A 221 -1.49 -3.33 4.84
CA ASP A 221 -0.74 -4.57 4.62
C ASP A 221 -1.44 -5.81 5.15
N PHE A 222 -2.38 -5.65 6.08
CA PHE A 222 -2.97 -6.78 6.80
C PHE A 222 -3.52 -7.85 5.87
N SER A 223 -4.16 -7.44 4.77
CA SER A 223 -4.70 -8.36 3.77
C SER A 223 -3.62 -9.24 3.11
N MET A 224 -2.42 -8.70 2.84
CA MET A 224 -1.34 -9.51 2.26
C MET A 224 -0.59 -10.32 3.33
N LEU A 225 -0.48 -9.81 4.57
CA LEU A 225 0.09 -10.54 5.69
C LEU A 225 -0.75 -11.76 6.05
N GLU A 226 -2.07 -11.62 6.04
CA GLU A 226 -3.01 -12.73 6.29
C GLU A 226 -2.97 -13.77 5.17
N TRP A 227 -2.94 -13.33 3.91
CA TRP A 227 -2.97 -14.20 2.75
C TRP A 227 -1.70 -15.04 2.56
N ALA A 228 -0.51 -14.46 2.67
CA ALA A 228 0.75 -15.16 2.40
C ALA A 228 0.99 -16.31 3.39
N GLY A 229 1.49 -17.42 2.92
CA GLY A 229 1.76 -18.62 3.76
C GLY A 229 2.77 -18.35 4.88
N ARG A 230 3.72 -17.44 4.63
CA ARG A 230 4.61 -16.86 5.64
C ARG A 230 4.49 -15.34 5.55
N SER A 231 4.38 -14.69 6.70
CA SER A 231 4.29 -13.23 6.72
C SER A 231 4.91 -12.66 7.97
N TYR A 232 5.41 -11.45 7.83
CA TYR A 232 6.12 -10.75 8.89
C TYR A 232 5.55 -9.34 9.04
N ALA A 233 4.99 -9.04 10.21
CA ALA A 233 4.73 -7.67 10.58
C ALA A 233 6.02 -7.04 11.12
N MET A 234 6.25 -5.77 10.82
CA MET A 234 7.41 -5.05 11.36
C MET A 234 7.22 -4.74 12.84
N ALA A 235 8.26 -4.94 13.64
CA ALA A 235 8.21 -4.64 15.09
C ALA A 235 7.96 -3.16 15.40
N SER A 236 8.31 -2.27 14.47
CA SER A 236 8.05 -0.82 14.54
C SER A 236 6.70 -0.40 13.96
N GLY A 237 5.92 -1.34 13.41
CA GLY A 237 4.65 -1.06 12.74
C GLY A 237 3.46 -0.97 13.68
N HIS A 238 2.27 -1.04 13.11
CA HIS A 238 1.01 -0.97 13.83
C HIS A 238 0.87 -2.13 14.84
N PRO A 239 0.40 -1.87 16.07
CA PRO A 239 0.29 -2.89 17.14
C PRO A 239 -0.50 -4.13 16.72
N ASP A 240 -1.51 -3.95 15.90
CA ASP A 240 -2.36 -5.04 15.40
C ASP A 240 -1.71 -5.92 14.34
N GLY A 241 -0.56 -5.53 13.79
CA GLY A 241 0.16 -6.32 12.79
C GLY A 241 0.39 -7.76 13.20
N ALA A 242 0.67 -8.00 14.50
CA ALA A 242 0.85 -9.34 15.05
C ALA A 242 -0.40 -10.24 14.98
N LYS A 243 -1.60 -9.67 14.80
CA LYS A 243 -2.85 -10.44 14.64
C LYS A 243 -3.00 -11.03 13.24
N TYR A 244 -2.38 -10.38 12.24
CA TYR A 244 -2.52 -10.72 10.82
C TYR A 244 -1.28 -11.43 10.27
N ALA A 245 -0.11 -11.20 10.85
CA ALA A 245 1.13 -11.85 10.43
C ALA A 245 1.38 -13.17 11.18
N LYS A 246 2.15 -14.06 10.55
CA LYS A 246 2.58 -15.34 11.14
C LYS A 246 3.84 -15.19 12.00
N SER A 247 4.59 -14.08 11.83
CA SER A 247 5.85 -13.78 12.53
C SER A 247 6.05 -12.26 12.64
N ILE A 248 7.02 -11.87 13.45
CA ILE A 248 7.46 -10.48 13.57
C ILE A 248 8.88 -10.36 13.02
N ALA A 249 9.13 -9.39 12.15
CA ALA A 249 10.47 -8.98 11.73
C ALA A 249 10.97 -7.84 12.63
N GLY A 250 12.28 -7.67 12.71
CA GLY A 250 12.88 -6.52 13.36
C GLY A 250 12.46 -5.19 12.73
N PRO A 251 12.77 -4.03 13.36
CA PRO A 251 12.45 -2.73 12.79
C PRO A 251 13.10 -2.52 11.41
N CYS A 252 12.51 -1.63 10.60
CA CYS A 252 13.06 -1.26 9.30
C CYS A 252 14.48 -0.70 9.42
N GLU A 253 14.72 0.14 10.42
CA GLU A 253 16.00 0.78 10.72
C GLU A 253 17.11 -0.21 11.12
N GLU A 254 16.75 -1.44 11.47
CA GLU A 254 17.65 -2.53 11.86
C GLU A 254 17.72 -3.64 10.79
N ASP A 255 17.33 -3.35 9.56
CA ASP A 255 17.31 -4.29 8.44
C ASP A 255 16.43 -5.54 8.67
N GLY A 256 15.34 -5.42 9.42
CA GLY A 256 14.52 -6.54 9.83
C GLY A 256 14.03 -7.42 8.68
N VAL A 257 13.67 -6.80 7.53
CA VAL A 257 13.27 -7.53 6.31
C VAL A 257 14.46 -8.28 5.70
N ALA A 258 15.61 -7.62 5.58
CA ALA A 258 16.82 -8.25 5.00
C ALA A 258 17.25 -9.48 5.81
N ILE A 259 17.28 -9.37 7.13
CA ILE A 259 17.60 -10.49 8.05
C ILE A 259 16.64 -11.66 7.83
N ALA A 260 15.35 -11.40 7.73
CA ALA A 260 14.36 -12.44 7.50
C ALA A 260 14.53 -13.09 6.10
N ILE A 261 14.77 -12.30 5.06
CA ILE A 261 15.00 -12.80 3.70
C ILE A 261 16.27 -13.67 3.65
N GLU A 262 17.37 -13.24 4.24
CA GLU A 262 18.61 -14.00 4.30
C GLU A 262 18.38 -15.40 4.89
N ALA A 263 17.68 -15.47 6.03
CA ALA A 263 17.33 -16.75 6.66
C ALA A 263 16.41 -17.62 5.78
N LEU A 264 15.45 -17.02 5.06
CA LEU A 264 14.54 -17.74 4.17
C LEU A 264 15.22 -18.29 2.92
N LEU A 265 16.23 -17.59 2.40
CA LEU A 265 16.96 -18.00 1.21
C LEU A 265 17.96 -19.13 1.48
N ASP A 266 18.35 -19.35 2.74
CA ASP A 266 19.20 -20.47 3.15
C ASP A 266 18.43 -21.79 3.28
N LEU A 267 17.10 -21.78 3.17
CA LEU A 267 16.26 -22.97 3.16
C LEU A 267 16.43 -23.78 1.86
N PRO A 268 16.20 -25.11 1.89
CA PRO A 268 16.27 -25.95 0.69
C PRO A 268 15.21 -25.56 -0.34
N LEU A 269 15.44 -25.92 -1.59
CA LEU A 269 14.43 -25.85 -2.65
C LEU A 269 13.27 -26.83 -2.36
N ALA A 270 12.10 -26.51 -2.87
CA ALA A 270 10.91 -27.36 -2.76
C ALA A 270 11.03 -28.63 -3.63
#